data_24c1e06fe6b37ee989b3f6d9cf8a2168
#
_entry.id   24c1e06fe6b37ee989b3f6d9cf8a2168
#
_cell.length_a   1.000
_cell.length_b   1.000
_cell.length_c   1.000
_cell.angle_alpha   90.00
_cell.angle_beta   90.00
_cell.angle_gamma   90.00
#
_symmetry.space_group_name_H-M   'P 1'
#
loop_
_entity.id
_entity.type
_entity.pdbx_description
1 polymer ?
#
loop_
_entity_poly.entity_id
_entity_poly.type
_entity_poly.pdbx_seq_one_letter_code
_entity_poly.pdbx_strand_id
1 'polypeptide(L)'
;MITDEIRNKILSHIDKHFSEEEVSAASSKFQIEIPDSSEKGDLTCNIALILGNITKNNPKEIGLEIGNVLKDINSISSIEVAGPGFINIFLNHSGTLKIIKDILDKKTIRKAEDPKSIQVEFVSANPTGPLHVGHGRGAIYGDVISKLLERKGHKVQKEYYVNDAGRQIDILTASVYLRAIDIEDNIFPESAYKGKYIQEIAKNANLQESV
;
A
#
# COMPACT_ATOMS: atom_id res chain seq x y z
N MET A 1 -8.14 9.58 -15.79
CA MET A 1 -8.61 10.26 -14.55
C MET A 1 -8.44 11.76 -14.67
N ILE A 2 -9.15 12.56 -13.85
CA ILE A 2 -8.97 14.03 -13.84
C ILE A 2 -7.51 14.43 -13.54
N THR A 3 -6.86 13.70 -12.66
CA THR A 3 -5.42 13.89 -12.33
C THR A 3 -4.51 13.67 -13.54
N ASP A 4 -4.83 12.72 -14.43
CA ASP A 4 -4.04 12.49 -15.64
C ASP A 4 -4.25 13.60 -16.67
N GLU A 5 -5.48 14.12 -16.76
CA GLU A 5 -5.78 15.28 -17.64
C GLU A 5 -5.02 16.51 -17.18
N ILE A 6 -5.03 16.81 -15.87
CA ILE A 6 -4.25 17.89 -15.27
C ILE A 6 -2.75 17.67 -15.51
N ARG A 7 -2.25 16.47 -15.22
CA ARG A 7 -0.83 16.12 -15.42
C ARG A 7 -0.40 16.32 -16.87
N ASN A 8 -1.16 15.80 -17.82
CA ASN A 8 -0.84 15.90 -19.24
C ASN A 8 -0.87 17.35 -19.72
N LYS A 9 -1.82 18.16 -19.23
CA LYS A 9 -1.90 19.58 -19.56
C LYS A 9 -0.68 20.35 -19.03
N ILE A 10 -0.24 20.04 -17.78
CA ILE A 10 0.98 20.61 -17.19
C ILE A 10 2.20 20.21 -18.03
N LEU A 11 2.37 18.91 -18.29
CA LEU A 11 3.52 18.42 -19.07
C LEU A 11 3.59 19.06 -20.44
N SER A 12 2.47 19.11 -21.17
CA SER A 12 2.39 19.76 -22.49
C SER A 12 2.71 21.25 -22.45
N HIS A 13 2.51 21.93 -21.33
CA HIS A 13 2.88 23.33 -21.15
C HIS A 13 4.37 23.46 -20.86
N ILE A 14 4.90 22.72 -19.89
CA ILE A 14 6.30 22.83 -19.49
C ILE A 14 7.26 22.36 -20.59
N ASP A 15 6.88 21.39 -21.42
CA ASP A 15 7.66 20.94 -22.60
C ASP A 15 7.91 22.07 -23.62
N LYS A 16 7.08 23.12 -23.62
CA LYS A 16 7.21 24.26 -24.55
C LYS A 16 8.04 25.41 -23.99
N HIS A 17 8.17 25.47 -22.67
CA HIS A 17 8.72 26.64 -21.96
C HIS A 17 10.01 26.35 -21.19
N PHE A 18 10.34 25.06 -21.01
CA PHE A 18 11.51 24.61 -20.25
C PHE A 18 12.35 23.63 -21.07
N SER A 19 13.63 23.49 -20.75
CA SER A 19 14.52 22.53 -21.42
C SER A 19 14.14 21.08 -21.12
N GLU A 20 14.52 20.15 -22.00
CA GLU A 20 14.28 18.71 -21.80
C GLU A 20 14.82 18.19 -20.46
N GLU A 21 15.98 18.69 -20.03
CA GLU A 21 16.58 18.30 -18.73
C GLU A 21 15.73 18.77 -17.55
N GLU A 22 15.25 20.02 -17.58
CA GLU A 22 14.37 20.59 -16.54
C GLU A 22 13.03 19.87 -16.47
N VAL A 23 12.42 19.59 -17.62
CA VAL A 23 11.16 18.84 -17.71
C VAL A 23 11.33 17.42 -17.19
N SER A 24 12.38 16.72 -17.59
CA SER A 24 12.68 15.36 -17.14
C SER A 24 12.87 15.32 -15.61
N ALA A 25 13.65 16.27 -15.06
CA ALA A 25 13.89 16.38 -13.63
C ALA A 25 12.62 16.72 -12.83
N ALA A 26 11.71 17.52 -13.39
CA ALA A 26 10.47 17.93 -12.75
C ALA A 26 9.39 16.85 -12.88
N SER A 27 9.22 16.22 -14.03
CA SER A 27 8.16 15.26 -14.34
C SER A 27 8.17 14.02 -13.45
N SER A 28 9.37 13.59 -13.02
CA SER A 28 9.55 12.45 -12.14
C SER A 28 9.22 12.74 -10.66
N LYS A 29 9.20 14.00 -10.26
CA LYS A 29 9.10 14.41 -8.85
C LYS A 29 7.78 15.07 -8.49
N PHE A 30 7.09 15.71 -9.45
CA PHE A 30 5.87 16.43 -9.09
C PHE A 30 4.68 15.50 -8.85
N GLN A 31 3.86 15.89 -7.93
CA GLN A 31 2.70 15.13 -7.48
C GLN A 31 1.44 16.00 -7.57
N ILE A 32 0.33 15.32 -7.82
CA ILE A 32 -1.02 15.90 -7.72
C ILE A 32 -1.71 15.08 -6.65
N GLU A 33 -2.03 15.71 -5.52
CA GLU A 33 -2.50 15.05 -4.31
C GLU A 33 -3.81 15.66 -3.82
N ILE A 34 -4.53 14.93 -2.99
CA ILE A 34 -5.65 15.46 -2.22
C ILE A 34 -5.05 16.17 -1.01
N PRO A 35 -5.32 17.47 -0.81
CA PRO A 35 -4.79 18.20 0.33
C PRO A 35 -5.42 17.75 1.65
N ASP A 36 -4.76 18.05 2.76
CA ASP A 36 -5.19 17.74 4.12
C ASP A 36 -6.37 18.58 4.62
N SER A 37 -6.71 19.66 3.91
CA SER A 37 -7.82 20.58 4.23
C SER A 37 -8.56 20.96 2.95
N SER A 38 -9.89 20.99 3.00
CA SER A 38 -10.75 21.44 1.90
C SER A 38 -10.57 22.91 1.51
N GLU A 39 -10.02 23.73 2.41
CA GLU A 39 -9.68 25.13 2.12
C GLU A 39 -8.56 25.25 1.07
N LYS A 40 -7.76 24.20 0.90
CA LYS A 40 -6.69 24.14 -0.11
C LYS A 40 -7.15 23.53 -1.45
N GLY A 41 -8.47 23.41 -1.65
CA GLY A 41 -9.07 22.85 -2.85
C GLY A 41 -9.29 21.34 -2.80
N ASP A 42 -9.70 20.78 -3.92
CA ASP A 42 -9.92 19.33 -4.10
C ASP A 42 -8.62 18.59 -4.44
N LEU A 43 -7.71 19.28 -5.13
CA LEU A 43 -6.39 18.79 -5.50
C LEU A 43 -5.34 19.87 -5.30
N THR A 44 -4.11 19.49 -5.00
CA THR A 44 -2.95 20.38 -4.93
C THR A 44 -1.80 19.82 -5.76
N CYS A 45 -0.99 20.71 -6.35
CA CYS A 45 0.15 20.34 -7.16
C CYS A 45 1.39 21.16 -6.77
N ASN A 46 2.55 20.50 -6.67
CA ASN A 46 3.83 21.08 -6.25
C ASN A 46 4.78 21.39 -7.43
N ILE A 47 4.33 21.29 -8.68
CA ILE A 47 5.19 21.42 -9.86
C ILE A 47 5.93 22.77 -9.92
N ALA A 48 5.26 23.87 -9.55
CA ALA A 48 5.88 25.20 -9.61
C ALA A 48 7.02 25.35 -8.60
N LEU A 49 6.93 24.70 -7.43
CA LEU A 49 8.02 24.65 -6.45
C LEU A 49 9.24 23.91 -7.02
N ILE A 50 8.99 22.78 -7.67
CA ILE A 50 10.05 21.95 -8.23
C ILE A 50 10.76 22.70 -9.37
N LEU A 51 9.99 23.27 -10.30
CA LEU A 51 10.54 24.06 -11.39
C LEU A 51 11.27 25.31 -10.89
N GLY A 52 10.70 26.03 -9.93
CA GLY A 52 11.36 27.19 -9.33
C GLY A 52 12.71 26.85 -8.68
N ASN A 53 12.81 25.68 -8.04
CA ASN A 53 14.09 25.20 -7.47
C ASN A 53 15.10 24.82 -8.56
N ILE A 54 14.67 24.23 -9.67
CA ILE A 54 15.51 23.82 -10.80
C ILE A 54 16.01 25.03 -11.56
N THR A 55 15.11 25.94 -11.94
CA THR A 55 15.39 27.09 -12.82
C THR A 55 15.85 28.33 -12.10
N LYS A 56 15.75 28.34 -10.75
CA LYS A 56 15.99 29.53 -9.89
C LYS A 56 15.02 30.69 -10.16
N ASN A 57 13.91 30.43 -10.79
CA ASN A 57 12.83 31.38 -11.03
C ASN A 57 11.85 31.41 -9.84
N ASN A 58 10.99 32.46 -9.82
CA ASN A 58 9.98 32.60 -8.76
C ASN A 58 8.88 31.52 -8.90
N PRO A 59 8.73 30.59 -7.93
CA PRO A 59 7.73 29.53 -8.03
C PRO A 59 6.29 30.05 -8.09
N LYS A 60 6.00 31.22 -7.51
CA LYS A 60 4.65 31.81 -7.58
C LYS A 60 4.28 32.25 -9.00
N GLU A 61 5.22 32.82 -9.74
CA GLU A 61 5.01 33.25 -11.13
C GLU A 61 4.79 32.01 -12.02
N ILE A 62 5.63 30.99 -11.86
CA ILE A 62 5.45 29.69 -12.55
C ILE A 62 4.09 29.08 -12.20
N GLY A 63 3.70 29.15 -10.93
CA GLY A 63 2.41 28.64 -10.47
C GLY A 63 1.22 29.37 -11.09
N LEU A 64 1.29 30.69 -11.23
CA LEU A 64 0.26 31.50 -11.89
C LEU A 64 0.15 31.18 -13.37
N GLU A 65 1.28 31.03 -14.05
CA GLU A 65 1.34 30.67 -15.47
C GLU A 65 0.69 29.30 -15.72
N ILE A 66 1.12 28.27 -14.98
CA ILE A 66 0.55 26.92 -15.07
C ILE A 66 -0.93 26.94 -14.67
N GLY A 67 -1.28 27.67 -13.62
CA GLY A 67 -2.67 27.83 -13.16
C GLY A 67 -3.57 28.42 -14.26
N ASN A 68 -3.10 29.39 -15.02
CA ASN A 68 -3.88 29.94 -16.12
C ASN A 68 -4.13 28.91 -17.24
N VAL A 69 -3.15 28.07 -17.55
CA VAL A 69 -3.31 26.99 -18.54
C VAL A 69 -4.31 25.92 -18.06
N LEU A 70 -4.35 25.65 -16.77
CA LEU A 70 -5.26 24.66 -16.20
C LEU A 70 -6.72 25.14 -16.16
N LYS A 71 -6.99 26.46 -16.21
CA LYS A 71 -8.37 27.01 -16.28
C LYS A 71 -9.13 26.56 -17.52
N ASP A 72 -8.43 26.16 -18.59
CA ASP A 72 -9.05 25.62 -19.82
C ASP A 72 -9.70 24.25 -19.59
N ILE A 73 -9.43 23.58 -18.47
CA ILE A 73 -10.01 22.27 -18.19
C ILE A 73 -11.44 22.48 -17.66
N ASN A 74 -12.43 22.03 -18.41
CA ASN A 74 -13.86 22.22 -18.11
C ASN A 74 -14.30 21.67 -16.72
N SER A 75 -13.51 20.79 -16.15
CA SER A 75 -13.77 20.18 -14.84
C SER A 75 -13.28 21.03 -13.65
N ILE A 76 -12.58 22.13 -13.91
CA ILE A 76 -12.01 23.02 -12.90
C ILE A 76 -12.91 24.25 -12.74
N SER A 77 -13.20 24.62 -11.51
CA SER A 77 -13.96 25.84 -11.16
C SER A 77 -13.06 27.04 -10.90
N SER A 78 -11.98 26.82 -10.14
CA SER A 78 -11.01 27.87 -9.82
C SER A 78 -9.63 27.27 -9.50
N ILE A 79 -8.62 28.12 -9.53
CA ILE A 79 -7.24 27.79 -9.19
C ILE A 79 -6.67 28.91 -8.35
N GLU A 80 -5.99 28.55 -7.28
CA GLU A 80 -5.28 29.46 -6.39
C GLU A 80 -3.83 29.04 -6.23
N VAL A 81 -2.91 30.01 -6.27
CA VAL A 81 -1.50 29.78 -5.97
C VAL A 81 -1.21 30.21 -4.55
N ALA A 82 -0.92 29.25 -3.68
CA ALA A 82 -0.75 29.45 -2.26
C ALA A 82 0.69 29.24 -1.78
N GLY A 83 1.02 29.88 -0.66
CA GLY A 83 2.30 29.73 0.01
C GLY A 83 3.49 30.02 -0.94
N PRO A 84 4.51 29.13 -0.98
CA PRO A 84 5.69 29.32 -1.82
C PRO A 84 5.47 28.96 -3.29
N GLY A 85 4.27 28.54 -3.73
CA GLY A 85 3.99 28.17 -5.12
C GLY A 85 3.20 26.87 -5.30
N PHE A 86 2.44 26.44 -4.27
CA PHE A 86 1.49 25.34 -4.43
C PHE A 86 0.32 25.78 -5.29
N ILE A 87 -0.07 24.96 -6.26
CA ILE A 87 -1.23 25.18 -7.12
C ILE A 87 -2.41 24.42 -6.54
N ASN A 88 -3.34 25.11 -5.92
CA ASN A 88 -4.57 24.55 -5.38
C ASN A 88 -5.65 24.59 -6.46
N ILE A 89 -6.30 23.47 -6.69
CA ILE A 89 -7.26 23.24 -7.77
C ILE A 89 -8.61 22.90 -7.18
N PHE A 90 -9.62 23.69 -7.50
CA PHE A 90 -11.00 23.48 -7.10
C PHE A 90 -11.77 22.92 -8.29
N LEU A 91 -12.44 21.79 -8.09
CA LEU A 91 -13.24 21.14 -9.13
C LEU A 91 -14.67 21.70 -9.12
N ASN A 92 -15.29 21.71 -10.27
CA ASN A 92 -16.74 21.94 -10.35
C ASN A 92 -17.48 20.60 -10.23
N HIS A 93 -18.83 20.66 -10.24
CA HIS A 93 -19.67 19.49 -10.12
C HIS A 93 -19.35 18.40 -11.16
N SER A 94 -19.05 18.79 -12.39
CA SER A 94 -18.72 17.83 -13.45
C SER A 94 -17.38 17.13 -13.19
N GLY A 95 -16.40 17.82 -12.62
CA GLY A 95 -15.12 17.27 -12.20
C GLY A 95 -15.28 16.24 -11.07
N THR A 96 -16.10 16.56 -10.08
CA THR A 96 -16.43 15.61 -8.99
C THR A 96 -17.14 14.37 -9.50
N LEU A 97 -18.15 14.52 -10.38
CA LEU A 97 -18.84 13.40 -11.01
C LEU A 97 -17.89 12.53 -11.83
N LYS A 98 -16.91 13.12 -12.51
CA LYS A 98 -15.88 12.38 -13.26
C LYS A 98 -15.04 11.50 -12.35
N ILE A 99 -14.65 11.99 -11.16
CA ILE A 99 -13.94 11.19 -10.15
C ILE A 99 -14.81 10.01 -9.70
N ILE A 100 -16.07 10.26 -9.36
CA ILE A 100 -17.00 9.19 -8.94
C ILE A 100 -17.14 8.13 -10.04
N LYS A 101 -17.30 8.54 -11.28
CA LYS A 101 -17.37 7.63 -12.42
C LYS A 101 -16.09 6.81 -12.58
N ASP A 102 -14.92 7.44 -12.47
CA ASP A 102 -13.63 6.75 -12.54
C ASP A 102 -13.48 5.71 -11.41
N ILE A 103 -14.00 6.01 -10.20
CA ILE A 103 -14.05 5.07 -9.08
C ILE A 103 -14.94 3.87 -9.42
N LEU A 104 -16.14 4.10 -9.90
CA LEU A 104 -17.11 3.05 -10.27
C LEU A 104 -16.57 2.16 -11.41
N ASP A 105 -15.92 2.77 -12.39
CA ASP A 105 -15.27 2.08 -13.50
C ASP A 105 -13.95 1.39 -13.11
N LYS A 106 -13.57 1.41 -11.81
CA LYS A 106 -12.32 0.84 -11.27
C LYS A 106 -11.03 1.40 -11.89
N LYS A 107 -11.07 2.65 -12.37
CA LYS A 107 -9.93 3.35 -13.00
C LYS A 107 -9.10 4.20 -12.02
N THR A 108 -9.37 4.09 -10.72
CA THR A 108 -8.81 4.99 -9.68
C THR A 108 -7.35 4.76 -9.34
N ILE A 109 -6.77 3.61 -9.71
CA ILE A 109 -5.36 3.32 -9.45
C ILE A 109 -4.61 3.28 -10.77
N ARG A 110 -3.69 4.23 -10.94
CA ARG A 110 -2.75 4.22 -12.06
C ARG A 110 -1.91 2.94 -12.00
N LYS A 111 -1.89 2.21 -13.11
CA LYS A 111 -1.06 1.01 -13.23
C LYS A 111 0.42 1.38 -13.18
N ALA A 112 1.25 0.48 -12.67
CA ALA A 112 2.69 0.63 -12.70
C ALA A 112 3.18 0.65 -14.16
N GLU A 113 4.14 1.52 -14.45
CA GLU A 113 4.77 1.60 -15.78
C GLU A 113 5.67 0.40 -16.04
N ASP A 114 6.29 -0.14 -14.98
CA ASP A 114 7.12 -1.35 -14.98
C ASP A 114 6.51 -2.38 -14.02
N PRO A 115 5.57 -3.24 -14.47
CA PRO A 115 4.98 -4.28 -13.65
C PRO A 115 6.02 -5.33 -13.25
N LYS A 116 6.06 -5.65 -11.95
CA LYS A 116 7.03 -6.60 -11.38
C LYS A 116 6.33 -7.86 -10.89
N SER A 117 7.07 -8.96 -10.80
CA SER A 117 6.70 -10.12 -10.00
C SER A 117 7.13 -9.87 -8.55
N ILE A 118 6.18 -9.93 -7.62
CA ILE A 118 6.38 -9.61 -6.21
C ILE A 118 5.87 -10.78 -5.38
N GLN A 119 6.67 -11.24 -4.45
CA GLN A 119 6.30 -12.23 -3.45
C GLN A 119 6.00 -11.51 -2.15
N VAL A 120 4.86 -11.82 -1.52
CA VAL A 120 4.45 -11.27 -0.24
C VAL A 120 4.24 -12.43 0.71
N GLU A 121 5.18 -12.59 1.64
CA GLU A 121 5.07 -13.55 2.74
C GLU A 121 4.37 -12.88 3.92
N PHE A 122 3.37 -13.53 4.49
CA PHE A 122 2.67 -13.02 5.67
C PHE A 122 2.04 -14.15 6.51
N VAL A 123 1.78 -13.82 7.77
CA VAL A 123 1.43 -14.72 8.86
C VAL A 123 2.60 -15.61 9.27
N SER A 124 2.94 -16.63 8.48
CA SER A 124 4.07 -17.56 8.67
C SER A 124 4.25 -17.97 10.15
N ALA A 125 3.13 -18.31 10.81
CA ALA A 125 3.11 -18.61 12.23
C ALA A 125 3.64 -20.01 12.49
N ASN A 126 4.47 -20.15 13.53
CA ASN A 126 4.91 -21.46 14.00
C ASN A 126 3.71 -22.27 14.50
N PRO A 127 3.60 -23.57 14.17
CA PRO A 127 2.46 -24.42 14.55
C PRO A 127 2.56 -24.90 16.01
N THR A 128 2.92 -24.00 16.92
CA THR A 128 3.14 -24.29 18.35
C THR A 128 1.96 -23.91 19.23
N GLY A 129 0.89 -23.43 18.65
CA GLY A 129 -0.33 -23.06 19.38
C GLY A 129 -1.40 -22.48 18.45
N PRO A 130 -2.58 -22.19 19.00
CA PRO A 130 -3.66 -21.53 18.27
C PRO A 130 -3.25 -20.15 17.75
N LEU A 131 -3.77 -19.78 16.58
CA LEU A 131 -3.60 -18.42 16.06
C LEU A 131 -4.28 -17.41 17.01
N HIS A 132 -3.64 -16.28 17.20
CA HIS A 132 -4.14 -15.17 17.99
C HIS A 132 -4.32 -13.90 17.17
N VAL A 133 -4.86 -12.84 17.78
CA VAL A 133 -5.18 -11.56 17.15
C VAL A 133 -3.98 -10.93 16.42
N GLY A 134 -2.77 -11.13 16.92
CA GLY A 134 -1.54 -10.67 16.24
C GLY A 134 -1.33 -11.32 14.88
N HIS A 135 -1.58 -12.62 14.77
CA HIS A 135 -1.54 -13.34 13.49
C HIS A 135 -2.65 -12.86 12.55
N GLY A 136 -3.87 -12.63 13.08
CA GLY A 136 -4.98 -12.06 12.30
C GLY A 136 -4.68 -10.69 11.75
N ARG A 137 -4.02 -9.82 12.52
CA ARG A 137 -3.56 -8.50 12.04
C ARG A 137 -2.55 -8.64 10.90
N GLY A 138 -1.57 -9.54 11.05
CA GLY A 138 -0.59 -9.83 9.99
C GLY A 138 -1.25 -10.36 8.72
N ALA A 139 -2.26 -11.24 8.86
CA ALA A 139 -3.02 -11.78 7.74
C ALA A 139 -3.76 -10.68 6.95
N ILE A 140 -4.49 -9.82 7.65
CA ILE A 140 -5.22 -8.71 7.01
C ILE A 140 -4.25 -7.75 6.32
N TYR A 141 -3.17 -7.38 6.99
CA TYR A 141 -2.16 -6.47 6.43
C TYR A 141 -1.53 -7.03 5.16
N GLY A 142 -1.07 -8.28 5.19
CA GLY A 142 -0.46 -8.93 4.03
C GLY A 142 -1.43 -9.12 2.85
N ASP A 143 -2.68 -9.50 3.14
CA ASP A 143 -3.70 -9.65 2.10
C ASP A 143 -4.07 -8.30 1.44
N VAL A 144 -4.21 -7.24 2.23
CA VAL A 144 -4.51 -5.89 1.71
C VAL A 144 -3.37 -5.38 0.85
N ILE A 145 -2.12 -5.50 1.31
CA ILE A 145 -0.94 -5.10 0.51
C ILE A 145 -0.88 -5.87 -0.79
N SER A 146 -1.06 -7.20 -0.74
CA SER A 146 -1.08 -8.03 -1.94
C SER A 146 -2.12 -7.56 -2.96
N LYS A 147 -3.35 -7.30 -2.50
CA LYS A 147 -4.44 -6.79 -3.35
C LYS A 147 -4.15 -5.41 -3.93
N LEU A 148 -3.50 -4.52 -3.17
CA LEU A 148 -3.10 -3.19 -3.66
C LEU A 148 -2.03 -3.29 -4.75
N LEU A 149 -1.04 -4.17 -4.57
CA LEU A 149 0.00 -4.42 -5.55
C LEU A 149 -0.57 -5.04 -6.84
N GLU A 150 -1.47 -6.02 -6.73
CA GLU A 150 -2.20 -6.60 -7.87
C GLU A 150 -3.00 -5.52 -8.60
N ARG A 151 -3.67 -4.65 -7.84
CA ARG A 151 -4.46 -3.55 -8.41
C ARG A 151 -3.58 -2.52 -9.12
N LYS A 152 -2.34 -2.33 -8.67
CA LYS A 152 -1.31 -1.55 -9.36
C LYS A 152 -0.79 -2.23 -10.64
N GLY A 153 -1.11 -3.48 -10.89
CA GLY A 153 -0.73 -4.22 -12.08
C GLY A 153 0.49 -5.11 -11.92
N HIS A 154 1.02 -5.25 -10.71
CA HIS A 154 2.08 -6.22 -10.43
C HIS A 154 1.52 -7.65 -10.43
N LYS A 155 2.38 -8.62 -10.74
CA LYS A 155 2.08 -10.05 -10.54
C LYS A 155 2.47 -10.40 -9.11
N VAL A 156 1.47 -10.70 -8.26
CA VAL A 156 1.71 -10.98 -6.84
C VAL A 156 1.55 -12.46 -6.55
N GLN A 157 2.53 -13.01 -5.86
CA GLN A 157 2.49 -14.34 -5.26
C GLN A 157 2.40 -14.19 -3.75
N LYS A 158 1.32 -14.72 -3.16
CA LYS A 158 1.16 -14.79 -1.71
C LYS A 158 1.84 -16.05 -1.20
N GLU A 159 2.59 -15.93 -0.12
CA GLU A 159 3.34 -17.02 0.47
C GLU A 159 3.06 -17.14 1.97
N TYR A 160 3.00 -18.37 2.42
CA TYR A 160 2.97 -18.74 3.83
C TYR A 160 4.11 -19.73 4.06
N TYR A 161 5.05 -19.38 4.94
CA TYR A 161 6.12 -20.28 5.33
C TYR A 161 5.61 -21.29 6.35
N VAL A 162 5.62 -22.57 5.98
CA VAL A 162 5.27 -23.67 6.89
C VAL A 162 6.53 -24.10 7.62
N ASN A 163 6.60 -23.83 8.93
CA ASN A 163 7.71 -24.25 9.76
C ASN A 163 7.38 -25.61 10.37
N ASP A 164 7.86 -26.69 9.76
CA ASP A 164 7.62 -28.07 10.13
C ASP A 164 8.86 -28.79 10.71
N ALA A 165 9.92 -28.04 11.05
CA ALA A 165 11.18 -28.58 11.54
C ALA A 165 11.78 -27.74 12.69
N GLY A 166 12.76 -28.29 13.37
CA GLY A 166 13.56 -27.63 14.38
C GLY A 166 13.00 -27.74 15.80
N ARG A 167 13.73 -27.16 16.76
CA ARG A 167 13.53 -27.34 18.20
C ARG A 167 12.09 -27.14 18.69
N GLN A 168 11.35 -26.19 18.12
CA GLN A 168 9.96 -25.91 18.52
C GLN A 168 9.04 -27.09 18.13
N ILE A 169 9.27 -27.67 16.97
CA ILE A 169 8.52 -28.84 16.49
C ILE A 169 8.86 -30.05 17.32
N ASP A 170 10.15 -30.25 17.66
CA ASP A 170 10.58 -31.36 18.54
C ASP A 170 9.90 -31.26 19.91
N ILE A 171 9.85 -30.05 20.50
CA ILE A 171 9.16 -29.81 21.78
C ILE A 171 7.66 -30.05 21.64
N LEU A 172 7.04 -29.61 20.53
CA LEU A 172 5.62 -29.85 20.27
C LEU A 172 5.32 -31.36 20.20
N THR A 173 6.10 -32.06 19.41
CA THR A 173 5.96 -33.53 19.24
C THR A 173 6.13 -34.25 20.57
N ALA A 174 7.17 -33.93 21.34
CA ALA A 174 7.37 -34.47 22.67
C ALA A 174 6.21 -34.15 23.60
N SER A 175 5.66 -32.94 23.56
CA SER A 175 4.52 -32.52 24.36
C SER A 175 3.25 -33.32 24.05
N VAL A 176 2.97 -33.55 22.77
CA VAL A 176 1.83 -34.36 22.30
C VAL A 176 2.02 -35.81 22.73
N TYR A 177 3.22 -36.38 22.54
CA TYR A 177 3.55 -37.75 22.95
C TYR A 177 3.35 -37.95 24.45
N LEU A 178 3.92 -37.10 25.31
CA LEU A 178 3.80 -37.18 26.77
C LEU A 178 2.33 -37.10 27.21
N ARG A 179 1.49 -36.32 26.56
CA ARG A 179 0.05 -36.26 26.84
C ARG A 179 -0.67 -37.51 26.37
N ALA A 180 -0.26 -38.12 25.28
CA ALA A 180 -0.88 -39.34 24.76
C ALA A 180 -0.60 -40.57 25.62
N ILE A 181 0.54 -40.63 26.33
CA ILE A 181 0.89 -41.67 27.30
C ILE A 181 0.50 -41.30 28.73
N ASP A 182 -0.32 -40.24 28.90
CA ASP A 182 -0.95 -39.84 30.17
C ASP A 182 0.04 -39.51 31.31
N ILE A 183 1.16 -38.85 30.98
CA ILE A 183 2.12 -38.39 31.98
C ILE A 183 1.45 -37.37 32.94
N GLU A 184 1.65 -37.53 34.25
CA GLU A 184 1.15 -36.64 35.29
C GLU A 184 1.71 -35.19 35.11
N ASP A 185 0.88 -34.19 35.46
CA ASP A 185 1.21 -32.77 35.30
C ASP A 185 2.45 -32.31 36.10
N ASN A 186 2.72 -32.95 37.24
CA ASN A 186 3.84 -32.67 38.13
C ASN A 186 5.21 -33.10 37.58
N ILE A 187 5.23 -34.06 36.65
CA ILE A 187 6.45 -34.49 35.94
C ILE A 187 6.54 -33.97 34.49
N PHE A 188 5.52 -33.22 34.07
CA PHE A 188 5.51 -32.67 32.70
C PHE A 188 6.58 -31.60 32.54
N PRO A 189 7.49 -31.69 31.57
CA PRO A 189 8.60 -30.75 31.41
C PRO A 189 8.17 -29.29 31.38
N GLU A 190 8.93 -28.43 32.04
CA GLU A 190 8.62 -26.97 32.08
C GLU A 190 8.63 -26.33 30.70
N SER A 191 9.54 -26.78 29.83
CA SER A 191 9.67 -26.30 28.45
C SER A 191 8.60 -26.83 27.49
N ALA A 192 7.79 -27.80 27.91
CA ALA A 192 6.77 -28.42 27.07
C ALA A 192 5.53 -27.53 26.91
N TYR A 193 4.82 -27.70 25.80
CA TYR A 193 3.54 -27.03 25.57
C TYR A 193 2.41 -27.70 26.40
N LYS A 194 1.72 -26.88 27.21
CA LYS A 194 0.72 -27.38 28.20
C LYS A 194 -0.72 -27.03 27.86
N GLY A 195 -0.98 -26.35 26.75
CA GLY A 195 -2.31 -25.88 26.38
C GLY A 195 -3.31 -27.02 26.12
N LYS A 196 -4.62 -26.72 26.25
CA LYS A 196 -5.70 -27.69 25.97
C LYS A 196 -5.63 -28.28 24.56
N TYR A 197 -5.15 -27.50 23.57
CA TYR A 197 -4.96 -27.96 22.19
C TYR A 197 -3.99 -29.16 22.11
N ILE A 198 -2.98 -29.25 22.98
CA ILE A 198 -2.07 -30.40 23.01
C ILE A 198 -2.84 -31.68 23.44
N GLN A 199 -3.74 -31.54 24.41
CA GLN A 199 -4.58 -32.67 24.84
C GLN A 199 -5.53 -33.14 23.73
N GLU A 200 -6.09 -32.19 22.97
CA GLU A 200 -6.95 -32.47 21.82
C GLU A 200 -6.18 -33.15 20.69
N ILE A 201 -4.98 -32.67 20.38
CA ILE A 201 -4.10 -33.30 19.40
C ILE A 201 -3.72 -34.71 19.86
N ALA A 202 -3.31 -34.88 21.12
CA ALA A 202 -2.91 -36.18 21.66
C ALA A 202 -4.05 -37.22 21.62
N LYS A 203 -5.30 -36.82 21.89
CA LYS A 203 -6.47 -37.68 21.76
C LYS A 203 -6.74 -38.15 20.33
N ASN A 204 -6.43 -37.27 19.33
CA ASN A 204 -6.64 -37.57 17.92
C ASN A 204 -5.41 -38.21 17.27
N ALA A 205 -4.26 -38.14 17.90
CA ALA A 205 -3.05 -38.81 17.42
C ALA A 205 -3.22 -40.32 17.69
N ASN A 206 -3.44 -41.10 16.61
CA ASN A 206 -3.41 -42.56 16.67
C ASN A 206 -1.94 -42.99 16.92
N LEU A 207 -1.53 -42.96 18.20
CA LEU A 207 -0.25 -43.51 18.63
C LEU A 207 -0.34 -45.04 18.83
N GLN A 208 -1.32 -45.68 18.17
CA GLN A 208 -1.38 -47.13 18.13
C GLN A 208 -0.36 -47.66 17.14
N GLU A 209 0.59 -48.39 17.69
CA GLU A 209 1.43 -49.40 17.04
C GLU A 209 2.60 -48.88 16.15
N SER A 210 3.69 -48.53 16.81
CA SER A 210 5.01 -48.98 16.38
C SER A 210 5.86 -49.27 17.63
N VAL A 211 5.65 -50.45 18.18
CA VAL A 211 6.61 -51.14 19.03
C VAL A 211 7.33 -52.17 18.16
#